data_c226cc57ccd8b98bdf73de97b2c5ba90
#
_entry.id   c226cc57ccd8b98bdf73de97b2c5ba90
#
_cell.length_a   1.000
_cell.length_b   1.000
_cell.length_c   1.000
_cell.angle_alpha   90.00
_cell.angle_beta   90.00
_cell.angle_gamma   90.00
#
_symmetry.space_group_name_H-M   'P 1'
#
loop_
_entity.id
_entity.type
_entity.pdbx_description
1 polymer ?
#
loop_
_entity_poly.entity_id
_entity_poly.type
_entity_poly.pdbx_seq_one_letter_code
_entity_poly.pdbx_strand_id
1 'polypeptide(L)'
;SLEEAAERGTIIEFLVSDAAQIVVWPKIKPLMTAGKALYFSHGFGIVYKDQTGIVPPKDIDVIMVAPKGSGTTLRRNFVEGKGLNSSYAIFQDYTGRARDRVVALGIGIGSAFLFPTTFRHEVYSDLTGERGVLMGALAGMLEAQYNLLRKCGHTPSEAFNETVEELTESLIRLVGENGMDWMFANCSATAQRGALDWRHAFRKAVEPVFDKLYKSVASGEETRRVITFNSQPDYRLKLEAELKQIHESEMWQAGAVVRSLRPERAKGKK
;
A
#
# COMPACT_ATOMS: atom_id res chain seq x y z
N SER A 1 -11.52 -24.14 13.25
CA SER A 1 -12.43 -23.24 12.52
C SER A 1 -12.13 -21.78 12.86
N LEU A 2 -12.77 -20.88 12.11
CA LEU A 2 -12.70 -19.43 12.37
C LEU A 2 -13.27 -19.10 13.76
N GLU A 3 -14.39 -19.70 14.08
CA GLU A 3 -15.09 -19.53 15.36
C GLU A 3 -14.25 -20.05 16.52
N GLU A 4 -13.65 -21.22 16.39
CA GLU A 4 -12.74 -21.78 17.39
C GLU A 4 -11.54 -20.88 17.65
N ALA A 5 -10.94 -20.31 16.58
CA ALA A 5 -9.83 -19.38 16.72
C ALA A 5 -10.25 -18.09 17.48
N ALA A 6 -11.43 -17.55 17.15
CA ALA A 6 -11.97 -16.37 17.83
C ALA A 6 -12.38 -16.66 19.29
N GLU A 7 -12.88 -17.85 19.58
CA GLU A 7 -13.25 -18.26 20.92
C GLU A 7 -12.03 -18.43 21.84
N ARG A 8 -10.99 -19.15 21.36
CA ARG A 8 -9.80 -19.49 22.14
C ARG A 8 -8.76 -18.38 22.19
N GLY A 9 -8.72 -17.53 21.18
CA GLY A 9 -7.73 -16.44 21.09
C GLY A 9 -8.01 -15.33 22.11
N THR A 10 -6.94 -14.76 22.67
CA THR A 10 -6.99 -13.55 23.50
C THR A 10 -6.79 -12.28 22.67
N ILE A 11 -6.01 -12.38 21.59
CA ILE A 11 -5.84 -11.35 20.55
C ILE A 11 -6.29 -11.97 19.24
N ILE A 12 -7.27 -11.36 18.60
CA ILE A 12 -7.83 -11.83 17.33
C ILE A 12 -7.23 -10.96 16.22
N GLU A 13 -6.30 -11.51 15.48
CA GLU A 13 -5.69 -10.86 14.33
C GLU A 13 -6.64 -10.94 13.12
N PHE A 14 -7.39 -9.86 12.90
CA PHE A 14 -8.43 -9.80 11.89
C PHE A 14 -7.84 -9.37 10.53
N LEU A 15 -6.97 -10.22 9.96
CA LEU A 15 -6.13 -9.95 8.78
C LEU A 15 -6.71 -10.47 7.46
N VAL A 16 -7.99 -10.83 7.42
CA VAL A 16 -8.68 -11.11 6.16
C VAL A 16 -8.91 -9.81 5.38
N SER A 17 -9.15 -9.90 4.06
CA SER A 17 -9.39 -8.71 3.23
C SER A 17 -10.60 -7.91 3.73
N ASP A 18 -10.62 -6.59 3.48
CA ASP A 18 -11.66 -5.68 3.99
C ASP A 18 -13.08 -6.13 3.62
N ALA A 19 -13.29 -6.61 2.39
CA ALA A 19 -14.57 -7.15 1.97
C ALA A 19 -14.91 -8.46 2.73
N ALA A 20 -13.92 -9.30 3.00
CA ALA A 20 -14.13 -10.53 3.78
C ALA A 20 -14.41 -10.23 5.25
N GLN A 21 -13.82 -9.14 5.80
CA GLN A 21 -14.10 -8.70 7.17
C GLN A 21 -15.60 -8.45 7.39
N ILE A 22 -16.29 -7.87 6.41
CA ILE A 22 -17.74 -7.60 6.48
C ILE A 22 -18.53 -8.88 6.63
N VAL A 23 -18.17 -9.93 5.89
CA VAL A 23 -18.84 -11.23 5.91
C VAL A 23 -18.50 -12.04 7.17
N VAL A 24 -17.27 -11.92 7.64
CA VAL A 24 -16.74 -12.68 8.77
C VAL A 24 -17.16 -12.06 10.11
N TRP A 25 -17.25 -10.74 10.19
CA TRP A 25 -17.52 -10.03 11.44
C TRP A 25 -18.76 -10.50 12.20
N PRO A 26 -19.94 -10.69 11.58
CA PRO A 26 -21.11 -11.19 12.29
C PRO A 26 -20.91 -12.54 12.99
N LYS A 27 -20.03 -13.38 12.48
CA LYS A 27 -19.73 -14.71 13.04
C LYS A 27 -18.82 -14.65 14.25
N ILE A 28 -17.82 -13.75 14.23
CA ILE A 28 -16.84 -13.66 15.31
C ILE A 28 -17.23 -12.65 16.40
N LYS A 29 -18.06 -11.64 16.07
CA LYS A 29 -18.49 -10.63 17.04
C LYS A 29 -19.04 -11.20 18.35
N PRO A 30 -19.92 -12.22 18.36
CA PRO A 30 -20.43 -12.81 19.61
C PRO A 30 -19.34 -13.49 20.45
N LEU A 31 -18.20 -13.84 19.85
CA LEU A 31 -17.08 -14.52 20.50
C LEU A 31 -16.02 -13.54 21.03
N MET A 32 -16.20 -12.26 20.74
CA MET A 32 -15.35 -11.18 21.24
C MET A 32 -15.77 -10.82 22.68
N THR A 33 -15.36 -11.66 23.61
CA THR A 33 -15.68 -11.50 25.04
C THR A 33 -14.78 -10.48 25.73
N ALA A 34 -15.21 -9.98 26.88
CA ALA A 34 -14.53 -8.96 27.66
C ALA A 34 -13.03 -9.26 27.87
N GLY A 35 -12.19 -8.24 27.69
CA GLY A 35 -10.75 -8.33 27.88
C GLY A 35 -9.95 -8.86 26.69
N LYS A 36 -10.61 -9.37 25.63
CA LYS A 36 -9.92 -9.71 24.36
C LYS A 36 -9.44 -8.45 23.63
N ALA A 37 -8.60 -8.66 22.63
CA ALA A 37 -8.19 -7.59 21.70
C ALA A 37 -8.55 -7.97 20.26
N LEU A 38 -9.09 -7.01 19.52
CA LEU A 38 -9.28 -7.07 18.07
C LEU A 38 -8.16 -6.29 17.40
N TYR A 39 -7.35 -6.97 16.60
CA TYR A 39 -6.17 -6.40 15.95
C TYR A 39 -6.37 -6.28 14.45
N PHE A 40 -5.91 -5.17 13.90
CA PHE A 40 -5.93 -4.85 12.47
C PHE A 40 -4.53 -4.49 11.97
N SER A 41 -4.27 -4.72 10.67
CA SER A 41 -3.11 -4.15 9.97
C SER A 41 -3.47 -2.91 9.14
N HIS A 42 -4.75 -2.62 8.98
CA HIS A 42 -5.32 -1.45 8.32
C HIS A 42 -6.68 -1.15 8.92
N GLY A 43 -6.97 0.12 9.15
CA GLY A 43 -8.15 0.54 9.93
C GLY A 43 -9.46 0.64 9.17
N PHE A 44 -9.53 0.21 7.91
CA PHE A 44 -10.67 0.36 6.99
C PHE A 44 -12.00 -0.02 7.63
N GLY A 45 -12.09 -1.23 8.18
CA GLY A 45 -13.32 -1.75 8.77
C GLY A 45 -13.90 -0.89 9.89
N ILE A 46 -13.03 -0.32 10.70
CA ILE A 46 -13.41 0.52 11.86
C ILE A 46 -13.77 1.95 11.43
N VAL A 47 -12.96 2.54 10.53
CA VAL A 47 -13.15 3.95 10.11
C VAL A 47 -14.43 4.11 9.31
N TYR A 48 -14.76 3.16 8.47
CA TYR A 48 -15.98 3.18 7.64
C TYR A 48 -17.08 2.25 8.18
N LYS A 49 -17.22 2.18 9.49
CA LYS A 49 -18.18 1.31 10.18
C LYS A 49 -19.62 1.40 9.68
N ASP A 50 -20.02 2.57 9.19
CA ASP A 50 -21.38 2.79 8.66
C ASP A 50 -21.59 2.05 7.31
N GLN A 51 -20.52 1.68 6.62
CA GLN A 51 -20.56 0.89 5.39
C GLN A 51 -20.19 -0.58 5.63
N THR A 52 -19.32 -0.84 6.58
CA THR A 52 -18.80 -2.18 6.88
C THR A 52 -19.61 -2.94 7.93
N GLY A 53 -20.35 -2.24 8.79
CA GLY A 53 -21.04 -2.83 9.94
C GLY A 53 -20.11 -3.31 11.06
N ILE A 54 -18.79 -3.03 10.99
CA ILE A 54 -17.82 -3.48 11.98
C ILE A 54 -17.83 -2.54 13.19
N VAL A 55 -18.62 -2.91 14.18
CA VAL A 55 -18.75 -2.19 15.45
C VAL A 55 -18.32 -3.13 16.58
N PRO A 56 -17.10 -2.95 17.12
CA PRO A 56 -16.60 -3.78 18.22
C PRO A 56 -17.41 -3.61 19.50
N PRO A 57 -17.50 -4.65 20.35
CA PRO A 57 -18.01 -4.52 21.73
C PRO A 57 -17.18 -3.49 22.52
N LYS A 58 -17.81 -2.86 23.53
CA LYS A 58 -17.13 -1.82 24.32
C LYS A 58 -16.13 -2.37 25.34
N ASP A 59 -16.20 -3.64 25.63
CA ASP A 59 -15.44 -4.35 26.67
C ASP A 59 -14.24 -5.13 26.11
N ILE A 60 -13.73 -4.73 24.95
CA ILE A 60 -12.50 -5.28 24.35
C ILE A 60 -11.51 -4.17 23.99
N ASP A 61 -10.25 -4.51 23.77
CA ASP A 61 -9.30 -3.60 23.14
C ASP A 61 -9.47 -3.64 21.61
N VAL A 62 -9.24 -2.51 20.94
CA VAL A 62 -9.18 -2.42 19.47
C VAL A 62 -7.91 -1.71 19.09
N ILE A 63 -7.00 -2.42 18.44
CA ILE A 63 -5.63 -2.01 18.19
C ILE A 63 -5.22 -2.27 16.73
N MET A 64 -4.20 -1.56 16.28
CA MET A 64 -3.69 -1.69 14.93
C MET A 64 -2.18 -1.50 14.90
N VAL A 65 -1.49 -2.34 14.10
CA VAL A 65 -0.13 -2.07 13.60
C VAL A 65 -0.17 -2.14 12.09
N ALA A 66 0.17 -1.05 11.42
CA ALA A 66 0.14 -0.94 9.97
C ALA A 66 1.56 -0.78 9.41
N PRO A 67 2.21 -1.87 8.94
CA PRO A 67 3.52 -1.82 8.29
C PRO A 67 3.45 -0.99 7.00
N LYS A 68 4.47 -0.14 6.78
CA LYS A 68 4.55 0.71 5.58
C LYS A 68 5.28 -0.01 4.46
N GLY A 69 4.59 -0.97 3.87
CA GLY A 69 5.06 -1.79 2.75
C GLY A 69 4.26 -3.08 2.58
N SER A 70 4.53 -3.80 1.50
CA SER A 70 3.82 -5.05 1.21
C SER A 70 4.14 -6.16 2.23
N GLY A 71 3.20 -7.07 2.46
CA GLY A 71 3.39 -8.21 3.35
C GLY A 71 4.57 -9.10 2.94
N THR A 72 4.81 -9.24 1.64
CA THR A 72 5.98 -9.97 1.10
C THR A 72 7.30 -9.28 1.46
N THR A 73 7.36 -7.96 1.40
CA THR A 73 8.54 -7.19 1.82
C THR A 73 8.73 -7.25 3.34
N LEU A 74 7.65 -7.14 4.12
CA LEU A 74 7.71 -7.31 5.57
C LEU A 74 8.31 -8.68 5.94
N ARG A 75 7.80 -9.76 5.34
CA ARG A 75 8.30 -11.11 5.60
C ARG A 75 9.77 -11.29 5.21
N ARG A 76 10.16 -10.81 4.03
CA ARG A 76 11.55 -10.85 3.57
C ARG A 76 12.48 -10.11 4.54
N ASN A 77 12.13 -8.88 4.90
CA ASN A 77 12.93 -8.07 5.82
C ASN A 77 13.02 -8.71 7.21
N PHE A 78 11.94 -9.33 7.70
CA PHE A 78 11.94 -10.07 8.95
C PHE A 78 12.97 -11.21 8.94
N VAL A 79 12.98 -12.02 7.87
CA VAL A 79 13.91 -13.15 7.72
C VAL A 79 15.36 -12.66 7.59
N GLU A 80 15.58 -11.50 6.97
CA GLU A 80 16.90 -10.89 6.80
C GLU A 80 17.39 -10.11 8.03
N GLY A 81 16.62 -10.09 9.13
CA GLY A 81 16.94 -9.30 10.32
C GLY A 81 16.83 -7.78 10.11
N LYS A 82 16.13 -7.38 9.07
CA LYS A 82 15.72 -5.99 8.76
C LYS A 82 14.29 -5.78 9.17
N GLY A 83 13.79 -4.54 9.10
CA GLY A 83 12.40 -4.25 9.41
C GLY A 83 11.78 -3.26 8.42
N LEU A 84 10.47 -3.09 8.52
CA LEU A 84 9.74 -1.96 7.93
C LEU A 84 9.26 -1.04 9.04
N ASN A 85 9.22 0.26 8.75
CA ASN A 85 8.53 1.19 9.65
C ASN A 85 7.05 0.84 9.70
N SER A 86 6.47 0.92 10.90
CA SER A 86 5.04 0.64 11.09
C SER A 86 4.40 1.73 11.95
N SER A 87 3.21 2.16 11.57
CA SER A 87 2.39 2.95 12.47
C SER A 87 1.58 2.05 13.40
N TYR A 88 1.30 2.52 14.61
CA TYR A 88 0.39 1.85 15.52
C TYR A 88 -0.69 2.79 16.03
N ALA A 89 -1.87 2.24 16.30
CA ALA A 89 -2.99 2.99 16.83
C ALA A 89 -3.82 2.17 17.82
N ILE A 90 -4.41 2.87 18.76
CA ILE A 90 -5.38 2.34 19.72
C ILE A 90 -6.71 3.06 19.47
N PHE A 91 -7.72 2.29 19.06
CA PHE A 91 -9.06 2.80 18.88
C PHE A 91 -9.85 2.71 20.19
N GLN A 92 -9.65 1.61 20.95
CA GLN A 92 -10.31 1.35 22.22
C GLN A 92 -9.34 0.63 23.15
N ASP A 93 -9.25 1.09 24.40
CA ASP A 93 -8.46 0.49 25.46
C ASP A 93 -9.38 0.20 26.66
N TYR A 94 -9.95 -0.99 26.68
CA TYR A 94 -10.79 -1.44 27.77
C TYR A 94 -9.97 -2.00 28.94
N THR A 95 -8.88 -2.70 28.59
CA THR A 95 -8.10 -3.42 29.59
C THR A 95 -7.04 -2.56 30.29
N GLY A 96 -6.76 -1.35 29.80
CA GLY A 96 -5.62 -0.54 30.19
C GLY A 96 -4.28 -1.07 29.68
N ARG A 97 -4.30 -2.11 28.81
CA ARG A 97 -3.10 -2.77 28.27
C ARG A 97 -2.99 -2.71 26.75
N ALA A 98 -3.87 -1.97 26.08
CA ALA A 98 -3.88 -1.89 24.63
C ALA A 98 -2.54 -1.41 24.06
N ARG A 99 -1.86 -0.47 24.75
CA ARG A 99 -0.55 0.02 24.35
C ARG A 99 0.52 -1.08 24.41
N ASP A 100 0.58 -1.84 25.48
CA ASP A 100 1.54 -2.93 25.63
C ASP A 100 1.33 -4.00 24.58
N ARG A 101 0.07 -4.36 24.33
CA ARG A 101 -0.33 -5.32 23.30
C ARG A 101 0.11 -4.89 21.91
N VAL A 102 -0.23 -3.66 21.51
CA VAL A 102 0.06 -3.16 20.15
C VAL A 102 1.55 -2.99 19.91
N VAL A 103 2.30 -2.54 20.91
CA VAL A 103 3.76 -2.42 20.82
C VAL A 103 4.43 -3.79 20.73
N ALA A 104 4.02 -4.73 21.57
CA ALA A 104 4.54 -6.11 21.54
C ALA A 104 4.28 -6.78 20.18
N LEU A 105 3.08 -6.60 19.60
CA LEU A 105 2.77 -7.11 18.26
C LEU A 105 3.64 -6.43 17.19
N GLY A 106 3.82 -5.11 17.26
CA GLY A 106 4.68 -4.38 16.34
C GLY A 106 6.14 -4.88 16.38
N ILE A 107 6.67 -5.16 17.56
CA ILE A 107 8.00 -5.76 17.70
C ILE A 107 7.98 -7.20 17.15
N GLY A 108 6.96 -7.98 17.46
CA GLY A 108 6.82 -9.37 17.04
C GLY A 108 6.77 -9.58 15.55
N ILE A 109 6.18 -8.65 14.79
CA ILE A 109 6.16 -8.69 13.31
C ILE A 109 7.45 -8.15 12.67
N GLY A 110 8.41 -7.66 13.45
CA GLY A 110 9.69 -7.15 12.98
C GLY A 110 9.64 -5.71 12.47
N SER A 111 8.86 -4.83 13.10
CA SER A 111 8.89 -3.41 12.77
C SER A 111 10.26 -2.80 13.08
N ALA A 112 10.85 -2.05 12.13
CA ALA A 112 12.10 -1.33 12.33
C ALA A 112 11.91 -0.11 13.26
N PHE A 113 10.82 0.60 13.06
CA PHE A 113 10.44 1.77 13.85
C PHE A 113 8.91 1.80 13.99
N LEU A 114 8.45 2.00 15.23
CA LEU A 114 7.03 2.13 15.57
C LEU A 114 6.70 3.59 15.88
N PHE A 115 5.72 4.16 15.19
CA PHE A 115 5.25 5.51 15.47
C PHE A 115 3.72 5.55 15.67
N PRO A 116 3.25 6.42 16.60
CA PRO A 116 1.82 6.51 16.90
C PRO A 116 1.04 7.20 15.78
N THR A 117 -0.20 6.76 15.59
CA THR A 117 -1.19 7.38 14.72
C THR A 117 -2.60 7.15 15.27
N THR A 118 -3.63 7.50 14.50
CA THR A 118 -5.02 7.11 14.75
C THR A 118 -5.53 6.23 13.62
N PHE A 119 -6.55 5.41 13.87
CA PHE A 119 -7.19 4.61 12.82
C PHE A 119 -7.60 5.47 11.61
N ARG A 120 -8.17 6.64 11.87
CA ARG A 120 -8.59 7.57 10.82
C ARG A 120 -7.42 8.10 9.99
N HIS A 121 -6.36 8.57 10.65
CA HIS A 121 -5.20 9.13 9.93
C HIS A 121 -4.47 8.05 9.13
N GLU A 122 -4.33 6.86 9.70
CA GLU A 122 -3.73 5.75 8.98
C GLU A 122 -4.51 5.43 7.72
N VAL A 123 -5.83 5.18 7.83
CA VAL A 123 -6.68 4.84 6.68
C VAL A 123 -6.66 5.93 5.61
N TYR A 124 -6.77 7.19 6.00
CA TYR A 124 -6.81 8.28 5.04
C TYR A 124 -5.47 8.46 4.31
N SER A 125 -4.36 8.35 5.03
CA SER A 125 -3.03 8.45 4.42
C SER A 125 -2.70 7.22 3.55
N ASP A 126 -3.06 6.04 4.00
CA ASP A 126 -2.79 4.78 3.29
C ASP A 126 -3.58 4.70 1.98
N LEU A 127 -4.91 4.86 2.04
CA LEU A 127 -5.74 4.86 0.84
C LEU A 127 -5.38 5.98 -0.16
N THR A 128 -4.97 7.15 0.34
CA THR A 128 -4.49 8.23 -0.51
C THR A 128 -3.14 7.88 -1.11
N GLY A 129 -2.23 7.30 -0.34
CA GLY A 129 -0.90 6.89 -0.77
C GLY A 129 -0.95 5.84 -1.88
N GLU A 130 -1.75 4.79 -1.69
CA GLU A 130 -1.91 3.70 -2.68
C GLU A 130 -2.44 4.20 -4.02
N ARG A 131 -3.47 5.05 -3.99
CA ARG A 131 -4.05 5.64 -5.20
C ARG A 131 -3.21 6.76 -5.77
N GLY A 132 -2.41 7.38 -4.92
CA GLY A 132 -1.46 8.44 -5.25
C GLY A 132 -0.09 7.90 -5.66
N VAL A 133 0.95 8.46 -5.05
CA VAL A 133 2.36 8.29 -5.47
C VAL A 133 2.84 6.84 -5.36
N LEU A 134 2.30 6.04 -4.44
CA LEU A 134 2.81 4.67 -4.25
C LEU A 134 2.46 3.73 -5.41
N MET A 135 1.29 3.87 -6.03
CA MET A 135 0.86 2.99 -7.12
C MET A 135 0.08 3.73 -8.21
N GLY A 136 -1.08 4.32 -7.92
CA GLY A 136 -2.00 4.82 -8.95
C GLY A 136 -1.42 5.98 -9.77
N ALA A 137 -0.96 7.04 -9.11
CA ALA A 137 -0.37 8.18 -9.80
C ALA A 137 0.97 7.81 -10.47
N LEU A 138 1.78 6.97 -9.82
CA LEU A 138 3.03 6.47 -10.41
C LEU A 138 2.76 5.73 -11.71
N ALA A 139 1.84 4.76 -11.71
CA ALA A 139 1.48 4.01 -12.90
C ALA A 139 1.01 4.94 -14.04
N GLY A 140 0.09 5.87 -13.71
CA GLY A 140 -0.42 6.81 -14.70
C GLY A 140 0.64 7.75 -15.29
N MET A 141 1.60 8.20 -14.48
CA MET A 141 2.73 9.01 -14.96
C MET A 141 3.67 8.21 -15.88
N LEU A 142 3.99 6.98 -15.50
CA LEU A 142 4.82 6.09 -16.33
C LEU A 142 4.16 5.83 -17.68
N GLU A 143 2.88 5.49 -17.69
CA GLU A 143 2.12 5.27 -18.92
C GLU A 143 2.05 6.52 -19.81
N ALA A 144 1.80 7.69 -19.21
CA ALA A 144 1.71 8.94 -19.95
C ALA A 144 3.03 9.32 -20.63
N GLN A 145 4.15 9.19 -19.92
CA GLN A 145 5.48 9.47 -20.47
C GLN A 145 5.89 8.46 -21.53
N TYR A 146 5.70 7.17 -21.26
CA TYR A 146 5.98 6.10 -22.23
C TYR A 146 5.22 6.34 -23.54
N ASN A 147 3.91 6.55 -23.47
CA ASN A 147 3.08 6.78 -24.64
C ASN A 147 3.48 8.04 -25.43
N LEU A 148 3.88 9.10 -24.73
CA LEU A 148 4.40 10.31 -25.37
C LEU A 148 5.68 10.02 -26.15
N LEU A 149 6.66 9.33 -25.55
CA LEU A 149 7.91 8.96 -26.21
C LEU A 149 7.64 8.08 -27.44
N ARG A 150 6.76 7.08 -27.32
CA ARG A 150 6.35 6.24 -28.45
C ARG A 150 5.72 7.05 -29.57
N LYS A 151 4.85 7.99 -29.24
CA LYS A 151 4.24 8.91 -30.23
C LYS A 151 5.28 9.81 -30.92
N CYS A 152 6.35 10.16 -30.22
CA CYS A 152 7.46 10.95 -30.75
C CYS A 152 8.50 10.10 -31.54
N GLY A 153 8.28 8.81 -31.75
CA GLY A 153 9.10 7.95 -32.58
C GLY A 153 10.20 7.17 -31.85
N HIS A 154 10.29 7.26 -30.52
CA HIS A 154 11.22 6.41 -29.76
C HIS A 154 10.80 4.93 -29.84
N THR A 155 11.77 4.02 -29.85
CA THR A 155 11.50 2.59 -29.81
C THR A 155 10.87 2.17 -28.47
N PRO A 156 10.16 1.03 -28.38
CA PRO A 156 9.63 0.52 -27.12
C PRO A 156 10.70 0.36 -26.04
N SER A 157 11.89 -0.09 -26.40
CA SER A 157 13.01 -0.25 -25.48
C SER A 157 13.53 1.08 -24.96
N GLU A 158 13.75 2.07 -25.82
CA GLU A 158 14.16 3.43 -25.41
C GLU A 158 13.12 4.04 -24.46
N ALA A 159 11.83 4.04 -24.87
CA ALA A 159 10.77 4.61 -24.04
C ALA A 159 10.66 3.93 -22.67
N PHE A 160 10.84 2.59 -22.61
CA PHE A 160 10.80 1.85 -21.35
C PHE A 160 12.00 2.18 -20.45
N ASN A 161 13.20 2.21 -21.00
CA ASN A 161 14.41 2.51 -20.22
C ASN A 161 14.35 3.90 -19.62
N GLU A 162 13.96 4.92 -20.40
CA GLU A 162 13.87 6.34 -19.97
C GLU A 162 12.65 6.62 -19.05
N THR A 163 11.74 5.67 -18.88
CA THR A 163 10.53 5.88 -18.07
C THR A 163 10.53 5.01 -16.82
N VAL A 164 10.83 3.72 -16.97
CA VAL A 164 10.67 2.74 -15.89
C VAL A 164 12.00 2.24 -15.37
N GLU A 165 12.87 1.74 -16.27
CA GLU A 165 14.07 1.00 -15.87
C GLU A 165 15.04 1.89 -15.08
N GLU A 166 15.40 3.06 -15.58
CA GLU A 166 16.30 3.97 -14.89
C GLU A 166 15.71 4.47 -13.56
N LEU A 167 14.40 4.73 -13.52
CA LEU A 167 13.74 5.13 -12.29
C LEU A 167 13.86 4.03 -11.22
N THR A 168 13.54 2.78 -11.56
CA THR A 168 13.40 1.69 -10.56
C THR A 168 14.72 1.07 -10.17
N GLU A 169 15.67 0.96 -11.08
CA GLU A 169 16.95 0.31 -10.81
C GLU A 169 18.00 1.27 -10.24
N SER A 170 17.83 2.58 -10.45
CA SER A 170 18.81 3.59 -10.04
C SER A 170 18.20 4.69 -9.18
N LEU A 171 17.39 5.56 -9.77
CA LEU A 171 17.08 6.87 -9.16
C LEU A 171 16.23 6.76 -7.90
N ILE A 172 15.19 5.93 -7.88
CA ILE A 172 14.29 5.83 -6.70
C ILE A 172 15.02 5.22 -5.49
N ARG A 173 15.99 4.35 -5.73
CA ARG A 173 16.85 3.80 -4.70
C ARG A 173 17.73 4.88 -4.07
N LEU A 174 18.37 5.72 -4.87
CA LEU A 174 19.19 6.84 -4.38
C LEU A 174 18.37 7.84 -3.57
N VAL A 175 17.12 8.10 -4.00
CA VAL A 175 16.18 8.93 -3.22
C VAL A 175 15.88 8.29 -1.87
N GLY A 176 15.64 6.99 -1.83
CA GLY A 176 15.37 6.26 -0.58
C GLY A 176 16.55 6.22 0.38
N GLU A 177 17.77 6.16 -0.14
CA GLU A 177 18.99 6.08 0.65
C GLU A 177 19.48 7.45 1.14
N ASN A 178 19.33 8.51 0.33
CA ASN A 178 20.03 9.78 0.55
C ASN A 178 19.13 11.04 0.49
N GLY A 179 17.92 10.91 -0.04
CA GLY A 179 17.01 12.04 -0.24
C GLY A 179 17.01 12.59 -1.67
N MET A 180 15.99 13.40 -1.98
CA MET A 180 15.79 13.96 -3.33
C MET A 180 16.81 15.04 -3.69
N ASP A 181 17.19 15.85 -2.73
CA ASP A 181 18.19 16.89 -2.88
C ASP A 181 19.58 16.31 -3.19
N TRP A 182 19.94 15.24 -2.48
CA TRP A 182 21.19 14.52 -2.74
C TRP A 182 21.19 13.91 -4.15
N MET A 183 20.10 13.25 -4.55
CA MET A 183 19.97 12.66 -5.88
C MET A 183 20.14 13.76 -6.96
N PHE A 184 19.48 14.91 -6.83
CA PHE A 184 19.67 16.01 -7.75
C PHE A 184 21.12 16.53 -7.78
N ALA A 185 21.76 16.70 -6.62
CA ALA A 185 23.13 17.19 -6.52
C ALA A 185 24.15 16.25 -7.19
N ASN A 186 23.84 14.97 -7.29
CA ASN A 186 24.73 13.95 -7.88
C ASN A 186 24.39 13.58 -9.35
N CYS A 187 23.43 14.28 -9.97
CA CYS A 187 23.14 14.17 -11.39
C CYS A 187 23.92 15.23 -12.20
N SER A 188 23.87 15.13 -13.54
CA SER A 188 24.44 16.14 -14.42
C SER A 188 23.78 17.51 -14.24
N ALA A 189 24.51 18.60 -14.48
CA ALA A 189 23.96 19.95 -14.37
C ALA A 189 22.71 20.18 -15.25
N THR A 190 22.66 19.54 -16.41
CA THR A 190 21.50 19.57 -17.31
C THR A 190 20.29 18.88 -16.68
N ALA A 191 20.48 17.68 -16.11
CA ALA A 191 19.42 16.96 -15.43
C ALA A 191 18.89 17.72 -14.19
N GLN A 192 19.82 18.25 -13.37
CA GLN A 192 19.47 19.09 -12.22
C GLN A 192 18.57 20.27 -12.62
N ARG A 193 19.00 21.04 -13.62
CA ARG A 193 18.27 22.24 -14.02
C ARG A 193 16.90 21.89 -14.57
N GLY A 194 16.85 20.91 -15.47
CA GLY A 194 15.58 20.46 -16.07
C GLY A 194 14.60 19.94 -15.03
N ALA A 195 15.04 19.05 -14.13
CA ALA A 195 14.19 18.49 -13.10
C ALA A 195 13.68 19.56 -12.11
N LEU A 196 14.53 20.47 -11.66
CA LEU A 196 14.16 21.56 -10.77
C LEU A 196 13.14 22.51 -11.39
N ASP A 197 13.23 22.78 -12.69
CA ASP A 197 12.25 23.63 -13.38
C ASP A 197 10.91 22.93 -13.57
N TRP A 198 10.91 21.72 -14.10
CA TRP A 198 9.70 21.01 -14.43
C TRP A 198 8.93 20.47 -13.22
N ARG A 199 9.58 20.22 -12.08
CA ARG A 199 8.88 19.79 -10.86
C ARG A 199 7.74 20.72 -10.45
N HIS A 200 7.85 22.02 -10.72
CA HIS A 200 6.81 22.99 -10.37
C HIS A 200 5.57 22.85 -11.25
N ALA A 201 5.77 22.57 -12.54
CA ALA A 201 4.66 22.33 -13.47
C ALA A 201 3.91 21.04 -13.11
N PHE A 202 4.64 19.95 -12.86
CA PHE A 202 4.02 18.70 -12.42
C PHE A 202 3.27 18.86 -11.09
N ARG A 203 3.90 19.48 -10.09
CA ARG A 203 3.23 19.71 -8.80
C ARG A 203 1.92 20.44 -9.00
N LYS A 204 1.93 21.56 -9.73
CA LYS A 204 0.72 22.36 -10.00
C LYS A 204 -0.37 21.55 -10.72
N ALA A 205 0.02 20.67 -11.62
CA ALA A 205 -0.93 19.84 -12.37
C ALA A 205 -1.58 18.76 -11.49
N VAL A 206 -0.86 18.18 -10.54
CA VAL A 206 -1.36 17.05 -9.74
C VAL A 206 -1.99 17.46 -8.41
N GLU A 207 -1.67 18.63 -7.84
CA GLU A 207 -2.27 19.12 -6.58
C GLU A 207 -3.80 19.05 -6.57
N PRO A 208 -4.54 19.51 -7.59
CA PRO A 208 -6.01 19.39 -7.61
C PRO A 208 -6.51 17.95 -7.65
N VAL A 209 -5.74 17.06 -8.28
CA VAL A 209 -6.09 15.63 -8.36
C VAL A 209 -5.93 14.97 -6.99
N PHE A 210 -4.85 15.28 -6.26
CA PHE A 210 -4.65 14.81 -4.90
C PHE A 210 -5.70 15.33 -3.92
N ASP A 211 -6.09 16.60 -4.03
CA ASP A 211 -7.18 17.16 -3.20
C ASP A 211 -8.51 16.42 -3.46
N LYS A 212 -8.86 16.19 -4.72
CA LYS A 212 -10.03 15.40 -5.10
C LYS A 212 -9.97 13.98 -4.55
N LEU A 213 -8.82 13.32 -4.69
CA LEU A 213 -8.60 11.97 -4.18
C LEU A 213 -8.78 11.90 -2.66
N TYR A 214 -8.15 12.81 -1.91
CA TYR A 214 -8.26 12.84 -0.46
C TYR A 214 -9.70 13.06 0.00
N LYS A 215 -10.45 13.93 -0.65
CA LYS A 215 -11.88 14.17 -0.40
C LYS A 215 -12.72 12.92 -0.67
N SER A 216 -12.45 12.20 -1.75
CA SER A 216 -13.11 10.94 -2.08
C SER A 216 -12.84 9.85 -1.03
N VAL A 217 -11.60 9.76 -0.54
CA VAL A 217 -11.23 8.88 0.58
C VAL A 217 -11.99 9.29 1.84
N ALA A 218 -11.90 10.56 2.23
CA ALA A 218 -12.49 11.06 3.47
C ALA A 218 -14.03 10.92 3.51
N SER A 219 -14.70 11.04 2.37
CA SER A 219 -16.15 10.86 2.26
C SER A 219 -16.60 9.39 2.28
N GLY A 220 -15.68 8.43 2.19
CA GLY A 220 -15.98 7.00 2.07
C GLY A 220 -16.47 6.58 0.68
N GLU A 221 -16.32 7.42 -0.34
CA GLU A 221 -16.65 7.06 -1.72
C GLU A 221 -15.74 5.94 -2.22
N GLU A 222 -14.44 6.03 -1.96
CA GLU A 222 -13.47 4.97 -2.32
C GLU A 222 -13.80 3.65 -1.62
N THR A 223 -14.19 3.71 -0.36
CA THR A 223 -14.65 2.52 0.40
C THR A 223 -15.84 1.86 -0.27
N ARG A 224 -16.82 2.66 -0.67
CA ARG A 224 -18.02 2.15 -1.36
C ARG A 224 -17.67 1.46 -2.67
N ARG A 225 -16.74 2.02 -3.45
CA ARG A 225 -16.25 1.42 -4.71
C ARG A 225 -15.61 0.06 -4.46
N VAL A 226 -14.72 -0.04 -3.47
CA VAL A 226 -14.03 -1.30 -3.10
C VAL A 226 -15.04 -2.35 -2.66
N ILE A 227 -15.94 -2.02 -1.75
CA ILE A 227 -16.95 -2.96 -1.26
C ILE A 227 -17.85 -3.43 -2.41
N THR A 228 -18.34 -2.50 -3.24
CA THR A 228 -19.21 -2.83 -4.39
C THR A 228 -18.51 -3.75 -5.39
N PHE A 229 -17.26 -3.48 -5.72
CA PHE A 229 -16.49 -4.30 -6.67
C PHE A 229 -16.21 -5.70 -6.09
N ASN A 230 -15.70 -5.76 -4.86
CA ASN A 230 -15.26 -7.03 -4.26
C ASN A 230 -16.43 -7.92 -3.78
N SER A 231 -17.66 -7.38 -3.71
CA SER A 231 -18.86 -8.16 -3.39
C SER A 231 -19.45 -8.88 -4.62
N GLN A 232 -18.94 -8.62 -5.82
CA GLN A 232 -19.41 -9.29 -7.03
C GLN A 232 -18.90 -10.74 -7.07
N PRO A 233 -19.73 -11.73 -7.45
CA PRO A 233 -19.29 -13.12 -7.53
C PRO A 233 -18.11 -13.37 -8.46
N ASP A 234 -17.99 -12.54 -9.50
CA ASP A 234 -16.99 -12.62 -10.57
C ASP A 234 -15.85 -11.59 -10.41
N TYR A 235 -15.72 -10.92 -9.24
CA TYR A 235 -14.74 -9.85 -9.06
C TYR A 235 -13.30 -10.28 -9.39
N ARG A 236 -12.95 -11.53 -9.08
CA ARG A 236 -11.60 -12.06 -9.37
C ARG A 236 -11.34 -12.15 -10.87
N LEU A 237 -12.31 -12.62 -11.66
CA LEU A 237 -12.20 -12.70 -13.11
C LEU A 237 -12.05 -11.29 -13.72
N LYS A 238 -12.81 -10.32 -13.20
CA LYS A 238 -12.69 -8.92 -13.64
C LYS A 238 -11.34 -8.33 -13.32
N LEU A 239 -10.84 -8.54 -12.11
CA LEU A 239 -9.51 -8.09 -11.71
C LEU A 239 -8.41 -8.74 -12.56
N GLU A 240 -8.48 -10.05 -12.81
CA GLU A 240 -7.54 -10.76 -13.67
C GLU A 240 -7.55 -10.22 -15.10
N ALA A 241 -8.72 -9.85 -15.63
CA ALA A 241 -8.83 -9.24 -16.95
C ALA A 241 -8.15 -7.86 -17.01
N GLU A 242 -8.34 -7.00 -15.99
CA GLU A 242 -7.65 -5.71 -15.89
C GLU A 242 -6.14 -5.87 -15.77
N LEU A 243 -5.67 -6.78 -14.91
CA LEU A 243 -4.24 -7.07 -14.75
C LEU A 243 -3.62 -7.62 -16.02
N LYS A 244 -4.37 -8.46 -16.76
CA LYS A 244 -3.95 -8.98 -18.07
C LYS A 244 -3.77 -7.88 -19.10
N GLN A 245 -4.68 -6.91 -19.16
CA GLN A 245 -4.53 -5.74 -20.06
C GLN A 245 -3.25 -4.97 -19.78
N ILE A 246 -2.93 -4.73 -18.50
CA ILE A 246 -1.67 -4.09 -18.11
C ILE A 246 -0.48 -4.95 -18.56
N HIS A 247 -0.49 -6.25 -18.25
CA HIS A 247 0.59 -7.19 -18.58
C HIS A 247 0.83 -7.27 -20.10
N GLU A 248 -0.21 -7.28 -20.91
CA GLU A 248 -0.15 -7.38 -22.37
C GLU A 248 0.12 -6.03 -23.07
N SER A 249 0.15 -4.92 -22.35
CA SER A 249 0.47 -3.63 -22.94
C SER A 249 1.90 -3.58 -23.49
N GLU A 250 2.12 -2.81 -24.55
CA GLU A 250 3.44 -2.66 -25.20
C GLU A 250 4.53 -2.29 -24.18
N MET A 251 4.23 -1.36 -23.29
CA MET A 251 5.17 -0.91 -22.25
C MET A 251 5.66 -2.08 -21.38
N TRP A 252 4.75 -2.89 -20.86
CA TRP A 252 5.12 -3.98 -19.95
C TRP A 252 5.70 -5.20 -20.68
N GLN A 253 5.36 -5.41 -21.95
CA GLN A 253 6.01 -6.39 -22.81
C GLN A 253 7.46 -5.97 -23.14
N ALA A 254 7.70 -4.71 -23.50
CA ALA A 254 9.05 -4.17 -23.65
C ALA A 254 9.86 -4.33 -22.35
N GLY A 255 9.23 -4.02 -21.21
CA GLY A 255 9.83 -4.20 -19.89
C GLY A 255 10.18 -5.65 -19.56
N ALA A 256 9.38 -6.62 -20.00
CA ALA A 256 9.71 -8.04 -19.82
C ALA A 256 11.02 -8.42 -20.55
N VAL A 257 11.21 -7.91 -21.76
CA VAL A 257 12.45 -8.09 -22.53
C VAL A 257 13.63 -7.45 -21.83
N VAL A 258 13.53 -6.15 -21.47
CA VAL A 258 14.60 -5.42 -20.77
C VAL A 258 15.02 -6.16 -19.48
N ARG A 259 14.06 -6.52 -18.62
CA ARG A 259 14.35 -7.26 -17.38
C ARG A 259 14.97 -8.65 -17.62
N SER A 260 14.68 -9.31 -18.74
CA SER A 260 15.28 -10.61 -19.05
C SER A 260 16.77 -10.53 -19.41
N LEU A 261 17.22 -9.35 -19.85
CA LEU A 261 18.60 -9.09 -20.24
C LEU A 261 19.50 -8.69 -19.06
N ARG A 262 18.95 -8.49 -17.87
CA ARG A 262 19.74 -8.13 -16.69
C ARG A 262 20.70 -9.27 -16.31
N PRO A 263 22.00 -8.97 -16.04
CA PRO A 263 23.02 -9.99 -15.78
C PRO A 263 22.70 -10.95 -14.63
N GLU A 264 22.05 -10.48 -13.58
CA GLU A 264 21.67 -11.27 -12.42
C GLU A 264 20.60 -12.32 -12.74
N ARG A 265 19.75 -12.08 -13.76
CA ARG A 265 18.75 -13.04 -14.24
C ARG A 265 19.31 -14.04 -15.23
N ALA A 266 20.37 -13.66 -15.96
CA ALA A 266 21.07 -14.57 -16.85
C ALA A 266 21.81 -15.69 -16.09
N LYS A 267 22.25 -15.42 -14.84
CA LYS A 267 22.94 -16.41 -13.98
C LYS A 267 22.02 -17.43 -13.33
N GLY A 268 20.72 -17.19 -13.25
CA GLY A 268 19.73 -18.10 -12.64
C GLY A 268 19.19 -19.20 -13.55
N LYS A 269 19.66 -19.30 -14.79
CA LYS A 269 19.28 -20.32 -15.78
C LYS A 269 20.33 -21.41 -15.99
N LYS A 270 21.18 -21.66 -14.98
CA LYS A 270 22.10 -22.82 -14.98
C LYS A 270 21.60 -23.89 -14.03
#